data_971bc77ae8e0894ae7d7a5080ff083ba
#
_entry.id   971bc77ae8e0894ae7d7a5080ff083ba
#
_cell.length_a   1.000
_cell.length_b   1.000
_cell.length_c   1.000
_cell.angle_alpha   90.00
_cell.angle_beta   90.00
_cell.angle_gamma   90.00
#
_symmetry.space_group_name_H-M   'P 1'
#
loop_
_entity.id
_entity.type
_entity.pdbx_description
1 polymer ?
#
loop_
_entity_poly.entity_id
_entity_poly.type
_entity_poly.pdbx_seq_one_letter_code
_entity_poly.pdbx_strand_id
1 'polypeptide(L)'
;MEIVGVVAPGAMGAALGRCLAEGGHRVLTSLAGRSGDTVARARGVLEDAGDLEDLVRAVDVLLLVVPPGAARAAGDALAAACTATGARPLTVEMDAVAPDTVTAVAERLPGDLVDGAISGPPPRPDAATPTRVFLAGPRAGEIAALTAPGVRWIVLDGPVGAASAAKMCTASVRKGYQALLAQALVTADAHGVLHEVLADLRLDFPDAGVASAATAATKAWRFSDEMTEIAATQEAAGLPRALVDGLAETYRFLATSPWALRRPDEVPSDLDDPSGLRPRRTRWEASDQTDRIPGQ
;
A
#
# COMPACT_ATOMS: atom_id res chain seq x y z
N MET A 1 22.72 17.65 -4.86
CA MET A 1 22.52 16.80 -3.67
C MET A 1 21.41 17.45 -2.88
N GLU A 2 20.26 16.80 -2.81
CA GLU A 2 19.11 17.31 -2.07
C GLU A 2 19.04 16.65 -0.69
N ILE A 3 18.44 17.33 0.27
CA ILE A 3 18.11 16.74 1.57
C ILE A 3 16.65 16.27 1.48
N VAL A 4 16.45 14.95 1.54
CA VAL A 4 15.13 14.33 1.37
C VAL A 4 14.62 13.80 2.69
N GLY A 5 13.40 14.18 3.07
CA GLY A 5 12.68 13.65 4.22
C GLY A 5 11.77 12.49 3.86
N VAL A 6 11.66 11.50 4.72
CA VAL A 6 10.67 10.42 4.61
C VAL A 6 9.82 10.42 5.87
N VAL A 7 8.55 10.75 5.72
CA VAL A 7 7.57 10.65 6.82
C VAL A 7 7.14 9.19 6.96
N ALA A 8 7.36 8.60 8.11
CA ALA A 8 7.07 7.21 8.40
C ALA A 8 7.87 6.20 7.54
N PRO A 9 9.11 5.85 7.93
CA PRO A 9 9.96 4.89 7.24
C PRO A 9 9.49 3.45 7.48
N GLY A 10 8.26 3.13 7.03
CA GLY A 10 7.77 1.76 6.90
C GLY A 10 8.54 0.99 5.84
N ALA A 11 8.07 -0.21 5.45
CA ALA A 11 8.78 -1.03 4.46
C ALA A 11 9.02 -0.29 3.13
N MET A 12 8.02 0.48 2.65
CA MET A 12 8.11 1.23 1.40
C MET A 12 8.95 2.50 1.56
N GLY A 13 8.68 3.31 2.59
CA GLY A 13 9.41 4.56 2.83
C GLY A 13 10.89 4.34 3.10
N ALA A 14 11.26 3.34 3.91
CA ALA A 14 12.66 2.99 4.16
C ALA A 14 13.36 2.48 2.89
N ALA A 15 12.67 1.72 2.03
CA ALA A 15 13.22 1.24 0.77
C ALA A 15 13.47 2.38 -0.23
N LEU A 16 12.53 3.33 -0.37
CA LEU A 16 12.71 4.53 -1.17
C LEU A 16 13.87 5.38 -0.65
N GLY A 17 13.91 5.60 0.67
CA GLY A 17 14.99 6.35 1.31
C GLY A 17 16.37 5.72 1.06
N ARG A 18 16.47 4.39 1.08
CA ARG A 18 17.70 3.67 0.73
C ARG A 18 18.12 3.94 -0.72
N CYS A 19 17.19 3.85 -1.67
CA CYS A 19 17.47 4.11 -3.08
C CYS A 19 17.93 5.56 -3.32
N LEU A 20 17.34 6.53 -2.60
CA LEU A 20 17.76 7.92 -2.66
C LEU A 20 19.15 8.13 -2.03
N ALA A 21 19.45 7.49 -0.91
CA ALA A 21 20.77 7.54 -0.28
C ALA A 21 21.87 6.96 -1.18
N GLU A 22 21.59 5.83 -1.84
CA GLU A 22 22.49 5.24 -2.85
C GLU A 22 22.62 6.14 -4.09
N GLY A 23 21.61 6.98 -4.36
CA GLY A 23 21.65 8.02 -5.39
C GLY A 23 22.47 9.26 -5.00
N GLY A 24 23.04 9.30 -3.81
CA GLY A 24 23.88 10.40 -3.32
C GLY A 24 23.13 11.53 -2.60
N HIS A 25 21.87 11.30 -2.22
CA HIS A 25 21.09 12.25 -1.43
C HIS A 25 21.28 12.00 0.07
N ARG A 26 21.16 13.05 0.89
CA ARG A 26 21.05 12.92 2.33
C ARG A 26 19.59 12.63 2.69
N VAL A 27 19.31 11.55 3.41
CA VAL A 27 17.93 11.14 3.69
C VAL A 27 17.65 11.13 5.19
N LEU A 28 16.65 11.94 5.59
CA LEU A 28 16.23 12.12 6.97
C LEU A 28 14.84 11.51 7.20
N THR A 29 14.55 11.22 8.45
CA THR A 29 13.20 10.78 8.88
C THR A 29 12.93 11.24 10.31
N SER A 30 11.67 11.17 10.74
CA SER A 30 11.29 11.33 12.15
C SER A 30 10.98 9.96 12.75
N LEU A 31 11.70 9.58 13.78
CA LEU A 31 11.51 8.32 14.52
C LEU A 31 10.70 8.49 15.80
N ALA A 32 10.35 9.70 16.18
CA ALA A 32 9.56 9.99 17.37
C ALA A 32 8.22 9.23 17.36
N GLY A 33 7.96 8.43 18.39
CA GLY A 33 6.73 7.64 18.54
C GLY A 33 6.57 6.45 17.57
N ARG A 34 7.63 6.06 16.83
CA ARG A 34 7.57 4.93 15.89
C ARG A 34 7.85 3.59 16.58
N SER A 35 7.28 2.52 16.00
CA SER A 35 7.52 1.15 16.49
C SER A 35 8.99 0.74 16.35
N GLY A 36 9.43 -0.21 17.20
CA GLY A 36 10.79 -0.76 17.13
C GLY A 36 11.16 -1.32 15.77
N ASP A 37 10.23 -1.93 15.06
CA ASP A 37 10.42 -2.44 13.70
C ASP A 37 10.67 -1.30 12.69
N THR A 38 9.98 -0.18 12.83
CA THR A 38 10.18 1.00 11.97
C THR A 38 11.54 1.63 12.23
N VAL A 39 11.91 1.78 13.50
CA VAL A 39 13.25 2.26 13.91
C VAL A 39 14.34 1.34 13.37
N ALA A 40 14.16 0.02 13.48
CA ALA A 40 15.14 -0.96 12.97
C ALA A 40 15.33 -0.87 11.44
N ARG A 41 14.25 -0.62 10.68
CA ARG A 41 14.34 -0.45 9.22
C ARG A 41 15.05 0.83 8.80
N ALA A 42 14.89 1.92 9.54
CA ALA A 42 15.55 3.20 9.26
C ALA A 42 17.04 3.18 9.63
N ARG A 43 17.43 2.37 10.62
CA ARG A 43 18.77 2.36 11.19
C ARG A 43 19.86 2.08 10.14
N GLY A 44 20.89 2.95 10.13
CA GLY A 44 22.03 2.83 9.22
C GLY A 44 21.76 3.22 7.77
N VAL A 45 20.54 3.73 7.48
CA VAL A 45 20.14 4.18 6.14
C VAL A 45 19.59 5.59 6.15
N LEU A 46 18.74 5.91 7.14
CA LEU A 46 18.09 7.21 7.29
C LEU A 46 18.61 7.86 8.58
N GLU A 47 18.87 9.16 8.52
CA GLU A 47 19.23 9.95 9.68
C GLU A 47 17.97 10.36 10.46
N ASP A 48 17.98 10.22 11.77
CA ASP A 48 16.88 10.72 12.62
C ASP A 48 17.00 12.24 12.79
N ALA A 49 16.00 12.95 12.31
CA ALA A 49 15.92 14.41 12.46
C ALA A 49 15.27 14.85 13.77
N GLY A 50 14.74 13.92 14.58
CA GLY A 50 13.95 14.24 15.76
C GLY A 50 12.45 14.12 15.53
N ASP A 51 11.69 15.19 15.74
CA ASP A 51 10.25 15.19 15.49
C ASP A 51 9.88 15.64 14.06
N LEU A 52 8.58 15.76 13.78
CA LEU A 52 8.11 16.17 12.46
C LEU A 52 8.47 17.62 12.12
N GLU A 53 8.47 18.51 13.13
CA GLU A 53 8.85 19.91 12.94
C GLU A 53 10.33 20.06 12.61
N ASP A 54 11.20 19.29 13.28
CA ASP A 54 12.62 19.24 12.98
C ASP A 54 12.86 18.69 11.57
N LEU A 55 12.12 17.64 11.19
CA LEU A 55 12.20 17.07 9.84
C LEU A 55 11.86 18.10 8.75
N VAL A 56 10.71 18.79 8.86
CA VAL A 56 10.28 19.76 7.82
C VAL A 56 11.22 20.97 7.70
N ARG A 57 11.90 21.37 8.80
CA ARG A 57 12.91 22.44 8.76
C ARG A 57 14.19 22.06 8.05
N ALA A 58 14.51 20.75 8.04
CA ALA A 58 15.81 20.24 7.61
C ALA A 58 15.85 19.77 6.15
N VAL A 59 14.70 19.70 5.45
CA VAL A 59 14.62 19.03 4.15
C VAL A 59 14.15 19.96 3.03
N ASP A 60 14.63 19.68 1.81
CA ASP A 60 14.22 20.37 0.58
C ASP A 60 12.99 19.68 -0.02
N VAL A 61 12.97 18.34 0.03
CA VAL A 61 11.90 17.47 -0.48
C VAL A 61 11.41 16.58 0.65
N LEU A 62 10.09 16.39 0.75
CA LEU A 62 9.49 15.52 1.77
C LEU A 62 8.58 14.47 1.13
N LEU A 63 8.89 13.20 1.32
CA LEU A 63 8.08 12.08 0.87
C LEU A 63 7.10 11.67 1.97
N LEU A 64 5.79 11.76 1.70
CA LEU A 64 4.72 11.25 2.55
C LEU A 64 4.40 9.83 2.09
N VAL A 65 4.72 8.82 2.92
CA VAL A 65 4.56 7.38 2.58
C VAL A 65 3.96 6.66 3.76
N VAL A 66 2.63 6.70 3.88
CA VAL A 66 1.86 6.09 4.97
C VAL A 66 0.81 5.10 4.42
N PRO A 67 0.15 4.28 5.24
CA PRO A 67 -1.01 3.51 4.80
C PRO A 67 -2.16 4.41 4.37
N PRO A 68 -3.01 4.00 3.39
CA PRO A 68 -4.09 4.81 2.84
C PRO A 68 -5.02 5.42 3.90
N GLY A 69 -5.43 4.63 4.90
CA GLY A 69 -6.28 5.09 5.99
C GLY A 69 -5.66 6.17 6.90
N ALA A 70 -4.32 6.38 6.81
CA ALA A 70 -3.61 7.39 7.59
C ALA A 70 -3.27 8.66 6.78
N ALA A 71 -3.48 8.68 5.46
CA ALA A 71 -3.02 9.73 4.56
C ALA A 71 -3.51 11.13 4.95
N ARG A 72 -4.83 11.29 5.20
CA ARG A 72 -5.42 12.58 5.60
C ARG A 72 -4.86 13.09 6.93
N ALA A 73 -4.78 12.23 7.94
CA ALA A 73 -4.25 12.60 9.26
C ALA A 73 -2.76 12.95 9.19
N ALA A 74 -1.98 12.23 8.37
CA ALA A 74 -0.57 12.54 8.15
C ALA A 74 -0.39 13.85 7.38
N GLY A 75 -1.24 14.13 6.39
CA GLY A 75 -1.29 15.42 5.69
C GLY A 75 -1.62 16.59 6.62
N ASP A 76 -2.61 16.43 7.52
CA ASP A 76 -2.97 17.44 8.53
C ASP A 76 -1.82 17.70 9.50
N ALA A 77 -1.16 16.66 10.00
CA ALA A 77 0.00 16.78 10.88
C ALA A 77 1.18 17.51 10.18
N LEU A 78 1.41 17.17 8.91
CA LEU A 78 2.44 17.81 8.10
C LEU A 78 2.14 19.30 7.86
N ALA A 79 0.89 19.64 7.53
CA ALA A 79 0.46 21.01 7.34
C ALA A 79 0.62 21.86 8.64
N ALA A 80 0.28 21.28 9.79
CA ALA A 80 0.48 21.88 11.09
C ALA A 80 1.97 22.13 11.38
N ALA A 81 2.84 21.15 11.17
CA ALA A 81 4.29 21.28 11.35
C ALA A 81 4.90 22.35 10.42
N CYS A 82 4.51 22.36 9.14
CA CYS A 82 4.93 23.37 8.18
C CYS A 82 4.47 24.78 8.60
N THR A 83 3.25 24.90 9.10
CA THR A 83 2.72 26.20 9.59
C THR A 83 3.46 26.67 10.83
N ALA A 84 3.68 25.78 11.81
CA ALA A 84 4.39 26.11 13.06
C ALA A 84 5.84 26.53 12.82
N THR A 85 6.50 25.94 11.83
CA THR A 85 7.92 26.18 11.53
C THR A 85 8.17 27.23 10.47
N GLY A 86 7.16 27.56 9.65
CA GLY A 86 7.32 28.37 8.44
C GLY A 86 8.02 27.64 7.27
N ALA A 87 8.38 26.37 7.45
CA ALA A 87 9.02 25.56 6.42
C ALA A 87 8.05 25.20 5.28
N ARG A 88 8.57 25.08 4.06
CA ARG A 88 7.79 24.75 2.85
C ARG A 88 8.56 23.77 1.94
N PRO A 89 8.88 22.57 2.42
CA PRO A 89 9.52 21.59 1.57
C PRO A 89 8.61 21.23 0.39
N LEU A 90 9.20 20.85 -0.75
CA LEU A 90 8.42 20.23 -1.83
C LEU A 90 7.90 18.89 -1.36
N THR A 91 6.61 18.79 -1.11
CA THR A 91 5.99 17.57 -0.61
C THR A 91 5.62 16.65 -1.77
N VAL A 92 5.96 15.37 -1.67
CA VAL A 92 5.51 14.31 -2.58
C VAL A 92 4.58 13.39 -1.79
N GLU A 93 3.29 13.44 -2.09
CA GLU A 93 2.32 12.49 -1.55
C GLU A 93 2.43 11.19 -2.33
N MET A 94 2.69 10.06 -1.68
CA MET A 94 2.99 8.77 -2.34
C MET A 94 2.14 7.62 -1.82
N ASP A 95 1.03 7.92 -1.18
CA ASP A 95 0.12 6.92 -0.63
C ASP A 95 -0.75 6.30 -1.72
N ALA A 96 -1.42 5.22 -1.41
CA ALA A 96 -2.33 4.59 -2.36
C ALA A 96 -3.76 5.11 -2.14
N VAL A 97 -4.00 6.36 -2.50
CA VAL A 97 -5.24 7.10 -2.25
C VAL A 97 -5.92 7.60 -3.53
N ALA A 98 -7.18 7.99 -3.41
CA ALA A 98 -7.95 8.58 -4.51
C ALA A 98 -7.41 9.98 -4.91
N PRO A 99 -7.62 10.42 -6.17
CA PRO A 99 -7.28 11.78 -6.60
C PRO A 99 -7.82 12.88 -5.68
N ASP A 100 -9.07 12.73 -5.22
CA ASP A 100 -9.68 13.71 -4.30
C ASP A 100 -8.99 13.74 -2.93
N THR A 101 -8.48 12.60 -2.48
CA THR A 101 -7.73 12.54 -1.21
C THR A 101 -6.40 13.28 -1.32
N VAL A 102 -5.63 13.09 -2.40
CA VAL A 102 -4.37 13.80 -2.58
C VAL A 102 -4.60 15.29 -2.82
N THR A 103 -5.65 15.67 -3.54
CA THR A 103 -6.04 17.08 -3.71
C THR A 103 -6.38 17.74 -2.37
N ALA A 104 -7.16 17.06 -1.53
CA ALA A 104 -7.49 17.57 -0.20
C ALA A 104 -6.27 17.72 0.73
N VAL A 105 -5.25 16.87 0.57
CA VAL A 105 -3.95 17.05 1.27
C VAL A 105 -3.21 18.26 0.71
N ALA A 106 -3.16 18.42 -0.61
CA ALA A 106 -2.49 19.55 -1.27
C ALA A 106 -3.06 20.91 -0.84
N GLU A 107 -4.40 21.02 -0.74
CA GLU A 107 -5.08 22.25 -0.33
C GLU A 107 -4.74 22.73 1.11
N ARG A 108 -4.29 21.81 1.97
CA ARG A 108 -3.95 22.09 3.36
C ARG A 108 -2.49 22.48 3.57
N LEU A 109 -1.62 22.08 2.65
CA LEU A 109 -0.20 22.34 2.76
C LEU A 109 0.12 23.78 2.37
N PRO A 110 1.00 24.47 3.09
CA PRO A 110 1.40 25.84 2.75
C PRO A 110 2.41 25.91 1.59
N GLY A 111 2.85 24.76 1.07
CA GLY A 111 3.82 24.62 -0.02
C GLY A 111 3.27 23.80 -1.19
N ASP A 112 4.12 23.62 -2.21
CA ASP A 112 3.76 22.82 -3.39
C ASP A 112 3.73 21.32 -3.10
N LEU A 113 2.82 20.60 -3.77
CA LEU A 113 2.70 19.16 -3.71
C LEU A 113 2.87 18.55 -5.10
N VAL A 114 3.63 17.45 -5.16
CA VAL A 114 3.67 16.51 -6.28
C VAL A 114 2.86 15.27 -5.89
N ASP A 115 1.94 14.87 -6.75
CA ASP A 115 1.23 13.60 -6.64
C ASP A 115 2.14 12.47 -7.11
N GLY A 116 2.49 11.57 -6.20
CA GLY A 116 3.33 10.41 -6.44
C GLY A 116 2.55 9.11 -6.25
N ALA A 117 2.75 8.12 -7.09
CA ALA A 117 2.06 6.85 -6.97
C ALA A 117 2.98 5.67 -7.24
N ILE A 118 3.25 4.88 -6.19
CA ILE A 118 4.18 3.75 -6.26
C ILE A 118 3.47 2.53 -6.86
N SER A 119 4.03 1.98 -7.95
CA SER A 119 3.50 0.80 -8.65
C SER A 119 4.54 -0.32 -8.71
N GLY A 120 4.59 -1.12 -7.64
CA GLY A 120 5.52 -2.25 -7.50
C GLY A 120 5.81 -2.59 -6.03
N PRO A 121 6.69 -3.58 -5.80
CA PRO A 121 7.20 -3.88 -4.47
C PRO A 121 8.10 -2.75 -3.94
N PRO A 122 8.47 -2.77 -2.65
CA PRO A 122 9.51 -1.87 -2.13
C PRO A 122 10.76 -1.93 -3.01
N PRO A 123 11.28 -0.77 -3.48
CA PRO A 123 12.42 -0.73 -4.40
C PRO A 123 13.70 -1.24 -3.73
N ARG A 124 14.59 -1.77 -4.54
CA ARG A 124 15.95 -2.13 -4.12
C ARG A 124 16.93 -1.60 -5.14
N PRO A 125 18.06 -1.02 -4.71
CA PRO A 125 19.06 -0.42 -5.61
C PRO A 125 19.60 -1.39 -6.66
N ASP A 126 19.68 -2.68 -6.31
CA ASP A 126 20.19 -3.79 -7.13
C ASP A 126 19.09 -4.55 -7.91
N ALA A 127 17.84 -4.09 -7.90
CA ALA A 127 16.75 -4.79 -8.54
C ALA A 127 16.88 -4.80 -10.06
N ALA A 128 16.79 -5.98 -10.68
CA ALA A 128 16.79 -6.12 -12.15
C ALA A 128 15.62 -5.37 -12.82
N THR A 129 14.48 -5.27 -12.12
CA THR A 129 13.33 -4.49 -12.57
C THR A 129 13.05 -3.39 -11.56
N PRO A 130 13.27 -2.10 -11.92
CA PRO A 130 12.99 -0.98 -11.04
C PRO A 130 11.51 -0.85 -10.67
N THR A 131 11.24 -0.42 -9.45
CA THR A 131 9.89 -0.04 -9.01
C THR A 131 9.47 1.24 -9.72
N ARG A 132 8.31 1.21 -10.36
CA ARG A 132 7.76 2.38 -11.07
C ARG A 132 7.08 3.31 -10.07
N VAL A 133 7.34 4.59 -10.25
CA VAL A 133 6.67 5.66 -9.50
C VAL A 133 6.14 6.66 -10.51
N PHE A 134 4.82 6.77 -10.60
CA PHE A 134 4.17 7.81 -11.37
C PHE A 134 4.24 9.12 -10.59
N LEU A 135 4.45 10.22 -11.31
CA LEU A 135 4.51 11.57 -10.74
C LEU A 135 3.61 12.49 -11.57
N ALA A 136 2.84 13.35 -10.93
CA ALA A 136 2.01 14.35 -11.59
C ALA A 136 2.00 15.68 -10.82
N GLY A 137 1.66 16.75 -11.53
CA GLY A 137 1.65 18.10 -11.00
C GLY A 137 2.81 18.97 -11.52
N PRO A 138 2.75 20.30 -11.27
CA PRO A 138 3.63 21.27 -11.92
C PRO A 138 5.13 21.05 -11.67
N ARG A 139 5.50 20.51 -10.50
CA ARG A 139 6.89 20.29 -10.09
C ARG A 139 7.32 18.81 -10.16
N ALA A 140 6.55 17.94 -10.83
CA ALA A 140 6.88 16.51 -10.96
C ALA A 140 8.26 16.25 -11.58
N GLY A 141 8.69 17.10 -12.50
CA GLY A 141 10.01 17.01 -13.14
C GLY A 141 11.18 17.18 -12.16
N GLU A 142 11.03 17.96 -11.09
CA GLU A 142 12.07 18.13 -10.07
C GLU A 142 12.30 16.84 -9.30
N ILE A 143 11.22 16.13 -8.97
CA ILE A 143 11.30 14.82 -8.30
C ILE A 143 11.88 13.75 -9.24
N ALA A 144 11.49 13.79 -10.52
CA ALA A 144 12.03 12.87 -11.52
C ALA A 144 13.53 13.04 -11.78
N ALA A 145 14.10 14.20 -11.45
CA ALA A 145 15.53 14.47 -11.55
C ALA A 145 16.34 13.87 -10.37
N LEU A 146 15.69 13.41 -9.30
CA LEU A 146 16.37 12.76 -8.18
C LEU A 146 16.90 11.39 -8.59
N THR A 147 18.21 11.20 -8.41
CA THR A 147 18.84 9.89 -8.65
C THR A 147 18.42 8.91 -7.57
N ALA A 148 17.79 7.79 -7.95
CA ALA A 148 17.36 6.74 -7.04
C ALA A 148 17.48 5.36 -7.70
N PRO A 149 18.64 4.68 -7.60
CA PRO A 149 18.81 3.33 -8.16
C PRO A 149 17.71 2.39 -7.69
N GLY A 150 17.14 1.60 -8.63
CA GLY A 150 15.99 0.72 -8.32
C GLY A 150 14.63 1.40 -8.38
N VAL A 151 14.57 2.72 -8.67
CA VAL A 151 13.34 3.48 -8.89
C VAL A 151 13.28 3.97 -10.34
N ARG A 152 12.13 3.81 -10.97
CA ARG A 152 11.84 4.42 -12.29
C ARG A 152 10.76 5.47 -12.12
N TRP A 153 11.16 6.73 -12.18
CA TRP A 153 10.27 7.87 -12.21
C TRP A 153 9.55 7.98 -13.57
N ILE A 154 8.25 8.21 -13.55
CA ILE A 154 7.41 8.34 -14.75
C ILE A 154 6.54 9.58 -14.55
N VAL A 155 6.92 10.67 -15.20
CA VAL A 155 6.13 11.91 -15.17
C VAL A 155 4.93 11.78 -16.09
N LEU A 156 3.75 12.03 -15.56
CA LEU A 156 2.50 12.11 -16.30
C LEU A 156 2.20 13.57 -16.64
N ASP A 157 1.72 13.80 -17.84
CA ASP A 157 1.18 15.09 -18.23
C ASP A 157 -0.23 15.24 -17.64
N GLY A 158 -0.32 15.88 -16.47
CA GLY A 158 -1.57 16.04 -15.77
C GLY A 158 -1.44 16.80 -14.45
N PRO A 159 -2.57 17.23 -13.87
CA PRO A 159 -2.60 17.90 -12.58
C PRO A 159 -2.27 16.94 -11.43
N VAL A 160 -2.15 17.48 -10.20
CA VAL A 160 -2.20 16.71 -8.95
C VAL A 160 -3.46 15.84 -8.97
N GLY A 161 -3.33 14.56 -8.63
CA GLY A 161 -4.36 13.54 -8.72
C GLY A 161 -4.21 12.59 -9.92
N ALA A 162 -3.45 12.94 -10.97
CA ALA A 162 -3.31 12.09 -12.15
C ALA A 162 -2.48 10.82 -11.89
N ALA A 163 -1.43 10.90 -11.07
CA ALA A 163 -0.64 9.74 -10.70
C ALA A 163 -1.44 8.79 -9.78
N SER A 164 -2.18 9.35 -8.83
CA SER A 164 -3.11 8.61 -7.97
C SER A 164 -4.22 7.93 -8.79
N ALA A 165 -4.83 8.61 -9.78
CA ALA A 165 -5.80 8.00 -10.67
C ALA A 165 -5.21 6.78 -11.43
N ALA A 166 -4.01 6.92 -12.02
CA ALA A 166 -3.34 5.83 -12.70
C ALA A 166 -3.08 4.64 -11.76
N LYS A 167 -2.70 4.92 -10.50
CA LYS A 167 -2.51 3.90 -9.47
C LYS A 167 -3.82 3.22 -9.11
N MET A 168 -4.89 3.96 -8.87
CA MET A 168 -6.19 3.39 -8.49
C MET A 168 -6.73 2.48 -9.60
N CYS A 169 -6.62 2.87 -10.87
CA CYS A 169 -7.00 2.03 -12.01
C CYS A 169 -6.22 0.71 -12.05
N THR A 170 -4.90 0.74 -11.91
CA THR A 170 -4.09 -0.48 -11.97
C THR A 170 -4.27 -1.35 -10.72
N ALA A 171 -4.46 -0.73 -9.56
CA ALA A 171 -4.68 -1.42 -8.30
C ALA A 171 -6.04 -2.13 -8.26
N SER A 172 -7.11 -1.54 -8.85
CA SER A 172 -8.43 -2.15 -8.92
C SER A 172 -8.39 -3.53 -9.58
N VAL A 173 -7.70 -3.65 -10.71
CA VAL A 173 -7.58 -4.91 -11.43
C VAL A 173 -6.77 -5.94 -10.62
N ARG A 174 -5.58 -5.55 -10.13
CA ARG A 174 -4.69 -6.47 -9.42
C ARG A 174 -5.28 -6.99 -8.12
N LYS A 175 -5.83 -6.08 -7.29
CA LYS A 175 -6.42 -6.45 -6.01
C LYS A 175 -7.79 -7.08 -6.18
N GLY A 176 -8.58 -6.61 -7.15
CA GLY A 176 -9.83 -7.25 -7.51
C GLY A 176 -9.61 -8.72 -7.88
N TYR A 177 -8.64 -9.01 -8.74
CA TYR A 177 -8.25 -10.37 -9.07
C TYR A 177 -7.84 -11.20 -7.84
N GLN A 178 -7.00 -10.68 -6.97
CA GLN A 178 -6.56 -11.39 -5.77
C GLN A 178 -7.71 -11.70 -4.79
N ALA A 179 -8.65 -10.77 -4.63
CA ALA A 179 -9.83 -10.98 -3.79
C ALA A 179 -10.77 -12.04 -4.39
N LEU A 180 -11.03 -11.97 -5.71
CA LEU A 180 -11.83 -12.98 -6.42
C LEU A 180 -11.17 -14.36 -6.39
N LEU A 181 -9.86 -14.43 -6.59
CA LEU A 181 -9.11 -15.68 -6.48
C LEU A 181 -9.27 -16.28 -5.08
N ALA A 182 -9.10 -15.50 -4.02
CA ALA A 182 -9.26 -15.99 -2.64
C ALA A 182 -10.68 -16.54 -2.40
N GLN A 183 -11.73 -15.85 -2.87
CA GLN A 183 -13.11 -16.33 -2.79
C GLN A 183 -13.30 -17.65 -3.55
N ALA A 184 -12.80 -17.73 -4.78
CA ALA A 184 -12.91 -18.94 -5.60
C ALA A 184 -12.25 -20.14 -4.94
N LEU A 185 -11.03 -19.98 -4.40
CA LEU A 185 -10.30 -21.05 -3.74
C LEU A 185 -10.96 -21.52 -2.45
N VAL A 186 -11.44 -20.60 -1.62
CA VAL A 186 -12.19 -20.93 -0.39
C VAL A 186 -13.50 -21.66 -0.74
N THR A 187 -14.19 -21.25 -1.80
CA THR A 187 -15.41 -21.90 -2.27
C THR A 187 -15.13 -23.28 -2.82
N ALA A 188 -14.13 -23.41 -3.68
CA ALA A 188 -13.73 -24.69 -4.30
C ALA A 188 -13.33 -25.74 -3.24
N ASP A 189 -12.57 -25.31 -2.22
CA ASP A 189 -12.23 -26.17 -1.08
C ASP A 189 -13.46 -26.63 -0.31
N ALA A 190 -14.42 -25.73 -0.07
CA ALA A 190 -15.67 -26.07 0.62
C ALA A 190 -16.51 -27.12 -0.13
N HIS A 191 -16.37 -27.18 -1.45
CA HIS A 191 -17.08 -28.12 -2.32
C HIS A 191 -16.22 -29.33 -2.76
N GLY A 192 -14.96 -29.42 -2.32
CA GLY A 192 -14.07 -30.54 -2.62
C GLY A 192 -13.59 -30.58 -4.08
N VAL A 193 -13.57 -29.44 -4.79
CA VAL A 193 -13.20 -29.31 -6.20
C VAL A 193 -12.00 -28.38 -6.43
N LEU A 194 -11.17 -28.19 -5.40
CA LEU A 194 -10.05 -27.25 -5.44
C LEU A 194 -9.04 -27.58 -6.52
N HIS A 195 -8.72 -28.86 -6.71
CA HIS A 195 -7.73 -29.30 -7.69
C HIS A 195 -8.17 -28.97 -9.12
N GLU A 196 -9.41 -29.25 -9.46
CA GLU A 196 -10.00 -29.02 -10.77
C GLU A 196 -10.08 -27.52 -11.08
N VAL A 197 -10.51 -26.73 -10.09
CA VAL A 197 -10.61 -25.26 -10.23
C VAL A 197 -9.22 -24.63 -10.41
N LEU A 198 -8.20 -25.07 -9.68
CA LEU A 198 -6.84 -24.58 -9.86
C LEU A 198 -6.27 -24.98 -11.23
N ALA A 199 -6.54 -26.21 -11.70
CA ALA A 199 -6.09 -26.66 -13.01
C ALA A 199 -6.68 -25.81 -14.14
N ASP A 200 -7.98 -25.50 -14.06
CA ASP A 200 -8.69 -24.66 -15.04
C ASP A 200 -8.22 -23.20 -14.99
N LEU A 201 -8.20 -22.59 -13.79
CA LEU A 201 -7.76 -21.20 -13.64
C LEU A 201 -6.33 -20.94 -14.13
N ARG A 202 -5.42 -21.90 -14.02
CA ARG A 202 -4.03 -21.74 -14.47
C ARG A 202 -3.87 -21.69 -15.99
N LEU A 203 -4.87 -22.07 -16.77
CA LEU A 203 -4.86 -21.91 -18.23
C LEU A 203 -4.84 -20.42 -18.62
N ASP A 204 -5.61 -19.59 -17.91
CA ASP A 204 -5.71 -18.15 -18.18
C ASP A 204 -4.86 -17.30 -17.22
N PHE A 205 -4.62 -17.78 -16.02
CA PHE A 205 -3.92 -17.11 -14.93
C PHE A 205 -2.81 -18.01 -14.37
N PRO A 206 -1.64 -18.09 -15.02
CA PRO A 206 -0.58 -19.04 -14.62
C PRO A 206 -0.14 -18.94 -13.15
N ASP A 207 -0.25 -17.75 -12.55
CA ASP A 207 0.09 -17.51 -11.15
C ASP A 207 -1.07 -17.75 -10.17
N ALA A 208 -2.21 -18.32 -10.65
CA ALA A 208 -3.33 -18.66 -9.78
C ALA A 208 -2.93 -19.76 -8.79
N GLY A 209 -3.07 -19.48 -7.50
CA GLY A 209 -2.72 -20.45 -6.47
C GLY A 209 -3.00 -19.95 -5.05
N VAL A 210 -3.01 -20.90 -4.12
CA VAL A 210 -3.26 -20.61 -2.69
C VAL A 210 -2.19 -19.68 -2.12
N ALA A 211 -0.92 -19.85 -2.49
CA ALA A 211 0.17 -18.98 -2.08
C ALA A 211 -0.05 -17.51 -2.47
N SER A 212 -0.60 -17.26 -3.67
CA SER A 212 -0.93 -15.91 -4.13
C SER A 212 -2.05 -15.28 -3.28
N ALA A 213 -3.12 -16.02 -3.01
CA ALA A 213 -4.22 -15.58 -2.14
C ALA A 213 -3.76 -15.38 -0.69
N ALA A 214 -2.93 -16.26 -0.14
CA ALA A 214 -2.36 -16.14 1.20
C ALA A 214 -1.44 -14.91 1.32
N THR A 215 -0.61 -14.65 0.30
CA THR A 215 0.22 -13.43 0.24
C THR A 215 -0.64 -12.16 0.22
N ALA A 216 -1.79 -12.17 -0.45
CA ALA A 216 -2.73 -11.04 -0.40
C ALA A 216 -3.35 -10.90 1.00
N ALA A 217 -3.68 -12.00 1.68
CA ALA A 217 -4.22 -12.00 3.03
C ALA A 217 -3.26 -11.37 4.06
N THR A 218 -1.95 -11.54 3.92
CA THR A 218 -0.96 -10.88 4.82
C THR A 218 -1.00 -9.35 4.77
N LYS A 219 -1.64 -8.79 3.75
CA LYS A 219 -1.76 -7.34 3.48
C LYS A 219 -3.21 -6.86 3.55
N ALA A 220 -4.14 -7.75 3.87
CA ALA A 220 -5.57 -7.50 3.79
C ALA A 220 -6.02 -6.31 4.64
N TRP A 221 -5.38 -6.10 5.81
CA TRP A 221 -5.67 -4.98 6.71
C TRP A 221 -5.56 -3.60 6.03
N ARG A 222 -4.60 -3.41 5.10
CA ARG A 222 -4.43 -2.16 4.36
C ARG A 222 -5.13 -2.16 3.00
N PHE A 223 -5.40 -3.36 2.45
CA PHE A 223 -6.05 -3.48 1.15
C PHE A 223 -7.53 -3.14 1.24
N SER A 224 -8.19 -3.37 2.39
CA SER A 224 -9.56 -2.90 2.62
C SER A 224 -9.69 -1.38 2.47
N ASP A 225 -8.76 -0.62 3.05
CA ASP A 225 -8.75 0.85 2.95
C ASP A 225 -8.44 1.30 1.52
N GLU A 226 -7.46 0.65 0.87
CA GLU A 226 -7.11 0.95 -0.52
C GLU A 226 -8.28 0.64 -1.48
N MET A 227 -9.08 -0.41 -1.23
CA MET A 227 -10.30 -0.66 -2.01
C MET A 227 -11.34 0.45 -1.82
N THR A 228 -11.43 1.05 -0.63
CA THR A 228 -12.30 2.21 -0.40
C THR A 228 -11.88 3.42 -1.24
N GLU A 229 -10.58 3.69 -1.35
CA GLU A 229 -10.03 4.76 -2.20
C GLU A 229 -10.24 4.45 -3.69
N ILE A 230 -10.12 3.19 -4.10
CA ILE A 230 -10.44 2.75 -5.47
C ILE A 230 -11.93 2.98 -5.77
N ALA A 231 -12.82 2.61 -4.85
CA ALA A 231 -14.26 2.80 -5.01
C ALA A 231 -14.62 4.28 -5.17
N ALA A 232 -14.02 5.17 -4.36
CA ALA A 232 -14.20 6.61 -4.48
C ALA A 232 -13.70 7.15 -5.84
N THR A 233 -12.55 6.65 -6.32
CA THR A 233 -12.01 7.04 -7.64
C THR A 233 -12.95 6.63 -8.78
N GLN A 234 -13.54 5.43 -8.72
CA GLN A 234 -14.47 4.95 -9.73
C GLN A 234 -15.82 5.70 -9.67
N GLU A 235 -16.31 6.00 -8.47
CA GLU A 235 -17.52 6.80 -8.27
C GLU A 235 -17.37 8.21 -8.86
N ALA A 236 -16.23 8.86 -8.66
CA ALA A 236 -15.91 10.15 -9.26
C ALA A 236 -15.87 10.09 -10.81
N ALA A 237 -15.59 8.91 -11.39
CA ALA A 237 -15.66 8.66 -12.82
C ALA A 237 -17.07 8.25 -13.30
N GLY A 238 -18.09 8.28 -12.43
CA GLY A 238 -19.48 7.91 -12.75
C GLY A 238 -19.79 6.42 -12.74
N LEU A 239 -18.91 5.58 -12.18
CA LEU A 239 -19.12 4.13 -12.09
C LEU A 239 -19.76 3.72 -10.76
N PRO A 240 -20.57 2.63 -10.72
CA PRO A 240 -21.09 2.10 -9.48
C PRO A 240 -19.97 1.54 -8.59
N ARG A 241 -19.93 1.95 -7.33
CA ARG A 241 -18.92 1.49 -6.36
C ARG A 241 -19.15 0.08 -5.81
N ALA A 242 -20.36 -0.46 -5.95
CA ALA A 242 -20.80 -1.69 -5.28
C ALA A 242 -19.88 -2.91 -5.51
N LEU A 243 -19.31 -3.06 -6.73
CA LEU A 243 -18.36 -4.12 -7.03
C LEU A 243 -17.11 -4.02 -6.13
N VAL A 244 -16.54 -2.84 -6.04
CA VAL A 244 -15.28 -2.61 -5.29
C VAL A 244 -15.52 -2.61 -3.78
N ASP A 245 -16.67 -2.11 -3.33
CA ASP A 245 -17.09 -2.23 -1.92
C ASP A 245 -17.21 -3.72 -1.52
N GLY A 246 -17.77 -4.59 -2.37
CA GLY A 246 -17.82 -6.03 -2.15
C GLY A 246 -16.42 -6.67 -2.08
N LEU A 247 -15.46 -6.21 -2.88
CA LEU A 247 -14.07 -6.66 -2.79
C LEU A 247 -13.40 -6.17 -1.49
N ALA A 248 -13.74 -4.97 -1.00
CA ALA A 248 -13.28 -4.50 0.31
C ALA A 248 -13.76 -5.40 1.44
N GLU A 249 -15.01 -5.89 1.41
CA GLU A 249 -15.52 -6.88 2.37
C GLU A 249 -14.72 -8.20 2.33
N THR A 250 -14.34 -8.64 1.13
CA THR A 250 -13.47 -9.83 0.97
C THR A 250 -12.13 -9.62 1.68
N TYR A 251 -11.53 -8.44 1.58
CA TYR A 251 -10.29 -8.14 2.30
C TYR A 251 -10.51 -8.03 3.82
N ARG A 252 -11.63 -7.49 4.29
CA ARG A 252 -11.98 -7.51 5.72
C ARG A 252 -12.10 -8.94 6.24
N PHE A 253 -12.73 -9.83 5.48
CA PHE A 253 -12.77 -11.27 5.79
C PHE A 253 -11.35 -11.87 5.84
N LEU A 254 -10.52 -11.65 4.83
CA LEU A 254 -9.15 -12.15 4.79
C LEU A 254 -8.27 -11.59 5.92
N ALA A 255 -8.53 -10.36 6.37
CA ALA A 255 -7.83 -9.74 7.51
C ALA A 255 -8.08 -10.45 8.85
N THR A 256 -9.10 -11.31 8.93
CA THR A 256 -9.37 -12.16 10.10
C THR A 256 -8.78 -13.57 9.99
N SER A 257 -8.13 -13.87 8.86
CA SER A 257 -7.52 -15.19 8.59
C SER A 257 -6.17 -15.37 9.32
N PRO A 258 -5.72 -16.61 9.57
CA PRO A 258 -4.39 -16.89 10.10
C PRO A 258 -3.25 -16.22 9.31
N TRP A 259 -3.38 -16.09 7.99
CA TRP A 259 -2.37 -15.47 7.14
C TRP A 259 -2.25 -13.96 7.35
N ALA A 260 -3.29 -13.28 7.83
CA ALA A 260 -3.23 -11.85 8.14
C ALA A 260 -2.22 -11.51 9.26
N LEU A 261 -1.87 -12.49 10.09
CA LEU A 261 -0.90 -12.34 11.18
C LEU A 261 0.55 -12.64 10.74
N ARG A 262 0.75 -13.00 9.48
CA ARG A 262 2.04 -13.37 8.91
C ARG A 262 2.60 -12.27 8.02
N ARG A 263 3.90 -12.37 7.75
CA ARG A 263 4.55 -11.53 6.74
C ARG A 263 4.49 -12.20 5.36
N PRO A 264 4.57 -11.43 4.27
CA PRO A 264 4.53 -12.00 2.91
C PRO A 264 5.65 -13.01 2.62
N ASP A 265 6.82 -12.85 3.24
CA ASP A 265 7.98 -13.73 3.12
C ASP A 265 7.84 -15.04 3.92
N GLU A 266 6.84 -15.12 4.78
CA GLU A 266 6.50 -16.34 5.54
C GLU A 266 5.49 -17.24 4.82
N VAL A 267 4.97 -16.84 3.65
CA VAL A 267 4.05 -17.65 2.84
C VAL A 267 4.87 -18.59 1.97
N PRO A 268 4.75 -19.92 2.14
CA PRO A 268 5.42 -20.88 1.26
C PRO A 268 4.98 -20.72 -0.19
N SER A 269 5.92 -20.77 -1.12
CA SER A 269 5.61 -20.64 -2.57
C SER A 269 4.83 -21.82 -3.13
N ASP A 270 4.93 -22.99 -2.47
CA ASP A 270 4.26 -24.24 -2.80
C ASP A 270 3.01 -24.49 -1.94
N LEU A 271 2.51 -23.48 -1.23
CA LEU A 271 1.30 -23.59 -0.42
C LEU A 271 0.10 -23.98 -1.29
N ASP A 272 -0.56 -25.09 -0.96
CA ASP A 272 -1.71 -25.66 -1.64
C ASP A 272 -2.96 -25.82 -0.76
N ASP A 273 -2.83 -25.69 0.56
CA ASP A 273 -3.94 -25.74 1.53
C ASP A 273 -4.58 -24.37 1.76
N PRO A 274 -5.84 -24.13 1.30
CA PRO A 274 -6.53 -22.86 1.47
C PRO A 274 -7.20 -22.70 2.83
N SER A 275 -7.14 -23.69 3.72
CA SER A 275 -7.81 -23.63 5.04
C SER A 275 -7.41 -22.40 5.85
N GLY A 276 -6.16 -21.96 5.72
CA GLY A 276 -5.64 -20.76 6.36
C GLY A 276 -6.16 -19.43 5.79
N LEU A 277 -6.94 -19.42 4.70
CA LEU A 277 -7.62 -18.24 4.16
C LEU A 277 -8.93 -17.94 4.90
N ARG A 278 -9.44 -18.91 5.67
CA ARG A 278 -10.66 -18.74 6.48
C ARG A 278 -10.31 -18.24 7.88
N PRO A 279 -11.22 -17.50 8.56
CA PRO A 279 -11.10 -17.23 9.98
C PRO A 279 -10.96 -18.53 10.76
N ARG A 280 -10.17 -18.53 11.83
CA ARG A 280 -10.18 -19.64 12.77
C ARG A 280 -11.57 -19.72 13.38
N ARG A 281 -12.25 -20.86 13.21
CA ARG A 281 -13.48 -21.14 13.97
C ARG A 281 -13.18 -21.00 15.46
N THR A 282 -13.87 -20.12 16.14
CA THR A 282 -13.84 -20.09 17.60
C THR A 282 -14.46 -21.39 18.12
N ARG A 283 -13.97 -21.92 19.24
CA ARG A 283 -14.44 -23.18 19.85
C ARG A 283 -15.95 -23.21 20.04
N TRP A 284 -16.58 -22.07 20.12
CA TRP A 284 -18.02 -21.84 20.25
C TRP A 284 -18.82 -22.24 19.00
N GLU A 285 -18.31 -21.92 17.78
CA GLU A 285 -19.01 -22.27 16.53
C GLU A 285 -18.93 -23.77 16.17
N ALA A 286 -17.98 -24.50 16.78
CA ALA A 286 -17.85 -25.94 16.59
C ALA A 286 -18.89 -26.76 17.42
N SER A 287 -19.53 -26.17 18.42
CA SER A 287 -20.51 -26.88 19.25
C SER A 287 -21.94 -26.88 18.69
N ASP A 288 -22.23 -26.02 17.74
CA ASP A 288 -23.60 -25.84 17.20
C ASP A 288 -23.96 -26.80 16.03
N GLN A 289 -23.03 -27.66 15.59
CA GLN A 289 -23.29 -28.64 14.51
C GLN A 289 -23.51 -30.06 15.00
N THR A 290 -23.42 -30.33 16.30
CA THR A 290 -23.63 -31.67 16.86
C THR A 290 -25.06 -31.91 17.41
N ASP A 291 -25.90 -30.90 17.49
CA ASP A 291 -27.29 -31.02 17.95
C ASP A 291 -28.33 -30.97 16.82
N ARG A 292 -28.08 -31.63 15.71
CA ARG A 292 -29.18 -32.05 14.82
C ARG A 292 -29.62 -33.44 15.26
N ILE A 293 -30.66 -33.44 16.06
CA ILE A 293 -31.42 -34.61 16.54
C ILE A 293 -31.77 -35.49 15.32
N PRO A 294 -31.46 -36.81 15.32
CA PRO A 294 -32.03 -37.71 14.35
C PRO A 294 -33.44 -38.11 14.82
N GLY A 295 -34.45 -37.85 14.02
CA GLY A 295 -35.74 -38.50 14.15
C GLY A 295 -36.92 -37.57 14.53
N GLN A 296 -37.64 -37.13 13.54
CA GLN A 296 -39.12 -37.33 13.38
C GLN A 296 -39.47 -37.24 11.90
#